data_cfab6d1a955a786538521edd7ae64e6a
#
_entry.id   cfab6d1a955a786538521edd7ae64e6a
#
_cell.length_a   1.000
_cell.length_b   1.000
_cell.length_c   1.000
_cell.angle_alpha   90.00
_cell.angle_beta   90.00
_cell.angle_gamma   90.00
#
_symmetry.space_group_name_H-M   'P 1'
#
loop_
_entity.id
_entity.type
_entity.pdbx_description
1 polymer ?
#
loop_
_entity_poly.entity_id
_entity_poly.type
_entity_poly.pdbx_seq_one_letter_code
_entity_poly.pdbx_strand_id
1 'polypeptide(L)'
;VMEMTYGNVYVAKIASGANQMQTIKAFEEAEKFPGPSLIIAYTPCITHGLFGGMKESIKEAKEAVSSGYWSLYRYNPELIEKNKVPMTLDYKKPDFSTMPDFMRKQVRFSSLENAHPQLAEKLFEKTVHDAKTRFYNYASLAGQLDKIKAKIEPAEEKETLEKPVREKREKKSDPEAEARRAARRAERAARRK
;
A
#
# COMPACT_ATOMS: atom_id res chain seq x y z
N VAL A 1 8.19 5.84 -1.99
CA VAL A 1 7.80 7.27 -2.13
C VAL A 1 8.78 8.17 -1.41
N MET A 2 9.28 7.76 -0.24
CA MET A 2 10.23 8.58 0.54
C MET A 2 11.49 8.92 -0.29
N GLU A 3 12.04 7.96 -1.02
CA GLU A 3 13.22 8.16 -1.88
C GLU A 3 12.96 9.11 -3.05
N MET A 4 11.72 9.21 -3.52
CA MET A 4 11.33 10.15 -4.58
C MET A 4 11.37 11.59 -4.12
N THR A 5 11.23 11.86 -2.81
CA THR A 5 11.23 13.22 -2.25
C THR A 5 12.62 13.86 -2.21
N TYR A 6 13.70 13.06 -2.34
CA TYR A 6 15.07 13.58 -2.43
C TYR A 6 15.35 14.32 -3.75
N GLY A 7 14.53 14.08 -4.79
CA GLY A 7 14.62 14.78 -6.06
C GLY A 7 15.77 14.38 -6.99
N ASN A 8 16.72 13.58 -6.51
CA ASN A 8 17.91 13.17 -7.25
C ASN A 8 18.13 11.64 -7.27
N VAL A 9 17.08 10.86 -6.98
CA VAL A 9 17.13 9.39 -6.93
C VAL A 9 16.19 8.81 -7.98
N TYR A 10 16.72 7.95 -8.85
CA TYR A 10 15.87 7.11 -9.70
C TYR A 10 15.25 6.00 -8.85
N VAL A 11 13.95 5.76 -8.98
CA VAL A 11 13.25 4.73 -8.21
C VAL A 11 12.41 3.86 -9.12
N ALA A 12 12.62 2.55 -9.10
CA ALA A 12 11.77 1.59 -9.80
C ALA A 12 11.24 0.52 -8.87
N LYS A 13 10.00 0.12 -9.11
CA LYS A 13 9.36 -1.01 -8.43
C LYS A 13 9.00 -2.05 -9.48
N ILE A 14 9.64 -3.24 -9.37
CA ILE A 14 9.62 -4.27 -10.39
C ILE A 14 9.14 -5.62 -9.85
N ALA A 15 8.73 -6.50 -10.75
CA ALA A 15 8.51 -7.92 -10.50
C ALA A 15 8.85 -8.71 -11.78
N SER A 16 10.04 -9.29 -11.85
CA SER A 16 10.55 -9.96 -13.06
C SER A 16 9.66 -11.13 -13.50
N GLY A 17 9.11 -11.89 -12.55
CA GLY A 17 8.15 -12.96 -12.85
C GLY A 17 6.83 -12.47 -13.44
N ALA A 18 6.44 -11.22 -13.19
CA ALA A 18 5.22 -10.62 -13.73
C ALA A 18 5.45 -9.92 -15.07
N ASN A 19 6.52 -9.12 -15.19
CA ASN A 19 6.83 -8.34 -16.38
C ASN A 19 8.34 -8.20 -16.57
N GLN A 20 8.91 -9.06 -17.39
CA GLN A 20 10.35 -9.07 -17.69
C GLN A 20 10.77 -7.82 -18.47
N MET A 21 9.96 -7.35 -19.43
CA MET A 21 10.31 -6.18 -20.24
C MET A 21 10.34 -4.91 -19.40
N GLN A 22 9.43 -4.75 -18.45
CA GLN A 22 9.45 -3.65 -17.50
C GLN A 22 10.71 -3.71 -16.61
N THR A 23 11.09 -4.90 -16.19
CA THR A 23 12.29 -5.13 -15.38
C THR A 23 13.55 -4.71 -16.16
N ILE A 24 13.73 -5.19 -17.40
CA ILE A 24 14.88 -4.83 -18.25
C ILE A 24 14.93 -3.30 -18.41
N LYS A 25 13.80 -2.68 -18.76
CA LYS A 25 13.73 -1.24 -18.96
C LYS A 25 14.07 -0.45 -17.69
N ALA A 26 13.67 -0.94 -16.52
CA ALA A 26 14.00 -0.30 -15.26
C ALA A 26 15.51 -0.32 -14.97
N PHE A 27 16.19 -1.43 -15.30
CA PHE A 27 17.65 -1.52 -15.18
C PHE A 27 18.36 -0.64 -16.18
N GLU A 28 17.94 -0.63 -17.46
CA GLU A 28 18.51 0.25 -18.48
C GLU A 28 18.39 1.73 -18.14
N GLU A 29 17.24 2.14 -17.58
CA GLU A 29 17.05 3.52 -17.13
C GLU A 29 17.89 3.85 -15.90
N ALA A 30 18.01 2.91 -14.96
CA ALA A 30 18.82 3.06 -13.75
C ALA A 30 20.31 3.17 -14.08
N GLU A 31 20.81 2.39 -15.05
CA GLU A 31 22.21 2.45 -15.50
C GLU A 31 22.55 3.79 -16.19
N LYS A 32 21.60 4.34 -16.95
CA LYS A 32 21.79 5.61 -17.66
C LYS A 32 21.63 6.83 -16.75
N PHE A 33 21.02 6.65 -15.60
CA PHE A 33 20.76 7.75 -14.67
C PHE A 33 22.05 8.18 -13.96
N PRO A 34 22.42 9.48 -13.97
CA PRO A 34 23.72 9.95 -13.46
C PRO A 34 23.78 10.07 -11.94
N GLY A 35 22.76 9.59 -11.22
CA GLY A 35 22.64 9.64 -9.77
C GLY A 35 22.40 8.28 -9.13
N PRO A 36 22.10 8.26 -7.83
CA PRO A 36 21.75 7.04 -7.14
C PRO A 36 20.44 6.45 -7.66
N SER A 37 20.40 5.12 -7.82
CA SER A 37 19.25 4.39 -8.32
C SER A 37 18.80 3.33 -7.32
N LEU A 38 17.51 3.29 -7.00
CA LEU A 38 16.90 2.30 -6.13
C LEU A 38 15.90 1.45 -6.92
N ILE A 39 16.17 0.15 -7.01
CA ILE A 39 15.27 -0.82 -7.62
C ILE A 39 14.71 -1.73 -6.53
N ILE A 40 13.40 -1.72 -6.33
CA ILE A 40 12.69 -2.55 -5.37
C ILE A 40 12.00 -3.69 -6.11
N ALA A 41 12.51 -4.91 -5.95
CA ALA A 41 12.01 -6.08 -6.63
C ALA A 41 11.11 -6.94 -5.74
N TYR A 42 9.96 -7.36 -6.28
CA TYR A 42 9.14 -8.40 -5.66
C TYR A 42 9.58 -9.78 -6.12
N THR A 43 9.78 -10.66 -5.15
CA THR A 43 9.97 -12.07 -5.37
C THR A 43 9.24 -12.89 -4.31
N PRO A 44 8.45 -13.90 -4.68
CA PRO A 44 7.83 -14.80 -3.71
C PRO A 44 8.90 -15.62 -2.98
N CYS A 45 8.70 -15.84 -1.68
CA CYS A 45 9.61 -16.64 -0.87
C CYS A 45 8.98 -17.99 -0.52
N ILE A 46 9.60 -19.08 -0.96
CA ILE A 46 9.14 -20.44 -0.69
C ILE A 46 9.27 -20.82 0.79
N THR A 47 10.29 -20.30 1.47
CA THR A 47 10.52 -20.55 2.90
C THR A 47 9.41 -19.98 3.79
N HIS A 48 8.76 -18.89 3.37
CA HIS A 48 7.63 -18.29 4.06
C HIS A 48 6.27 -18.86 3.63
N GLY A 49 6.26 -20.02 2.98
CA GLY A 49 5.07 -20.79 2.68
C GLY A 49 4.32 -20.32 1.45
N LEU A 50 4.91 -20.57 0.30
CA LEU A 50 4.21 -20.51 -0.96
C LEU A 50 3.56 -21.88 -1.22
N PHE A 51 2.23 -21.96 -1.25
CA PHE A 51 1.55 -23.20 -1.62
C PHE A 51 1.91 -23.60 -3.04
N GLY A 52 2.36 -24.85 -3.23
CA GLY A 52 2.81 -25.37 -4.51
C GLY A 52 4.31 -25.23 -4.78
N GLY A 53 5.05 -24.52 -3.90
CA GLY A 53 6.50 -24.41 -3.95
C GLY A 53 7.03 -23.53 -5.09
N MET A 54 8.29 -23.73 -5.45
CA MET A 54 9.04 -22.83 -6.36
C MET A 54 8.46 -22.75 -7.78
N LYS A 55 7.82 -23.79 -8.25
CA LYS A 55 7.19 -23.83 -9.59
C LYS A 55 6.07 -22.79 -9.76
N GLU A 56 5.44 -22.39 -8.68
CA GLU A 56 4.36 -21.38 -8.70
C GLU A 56 4.88 -19.94 -8.60
N SER A 57 6.19 -19.72 -8.39
CA SER A 57 6.77 -18.38 -8.13
C SER A 57 6.45 -17.36 -9.22
N ILE A 58 6.50 -17.77 -10.50
CA ILE A 58 6.19 -16.87 -11.63
C ILE A 58 4.70 -16.51 -11.64
N LYS A 59 3.83 -17.50 -11.40
CA LYS A 59 2.39 -17.28 -11.34
C LYS A 59 2.02 -16.37 -10.17
N GLU A 60 2.61 -16.62 -9.01
CA GLU A 60 2.43 -15.82 -7.81
C GLU A 60 2.89 -14.36 -8.02
N ALA A 61 4.01 -14.12 -8.68
CA ALA A 61 4.47 -12.78 -9.02
C ALA A 61 3.47 -12.07 -9.97
N LYS A 62 2.89 -12.78 -10.94
CA LYS A 62 1.84 -12.23 -11.81
C LYS A 62 0.59 -11.90 -11.04
N GLU A 63 0.14 -12.77 -10.15
CA GLU A 63 -1.04 -12.56 -9.32
C GLU A 63 -0.83 -11.39 -8.33
N ALA A 64 0.36 -11.24 -7.76
CA ALA A 64 0.69 -10.09 -6.91
C ALA A 64 0.51 -8.76 -7.65
N VAL A 65 0.87 -8.71 -8.94
CA VAL A 65 0.71 -7.50 -9.75
C VAL A 65 -0.73 -7.33 -10.23
N SER A 66 -1.37 -8.39 -10.71
CA SER A 66 -2.74 -8.31 -11.22
C SER A 66 -3.78 -8.00 -10.16
N SER A 67 -3.59 -8.47 -8.92
CA SER A 67 -4.45 -8.16 -7.78
C SER A 67 -4.22 -6.76 -7.19
N GLY A 68 -3.19 -6.02 -7.64
CA GLY A 68 -2.84 -4.72 -7.09
C GLY A 68 -2.07 -4.75 -5.76
N TYR A 69 -1.72 -5.96 -5.27
CA TYR A 69 -0.87 -6.10 -4.09
C TYR A 69 0.51 -5.47 -4.31
N TRP A 70 1.07 -5.64 -5.52
CA TRP A 70 2.35 -5.08 -5.93
C TRP A 70 2.21 -4.20 -7.17
N SER A 71 2.42 -2.90 -7.03
CA SER A 71 2.35 -1.94 -8.15
C SER A 71 3.69 -1.86 -8.87
N LEU A 72 3.67 -1.86 -10.21
CA LEU A 72 4.86 -1.66 -11.04
C LEU A 72 4.93 -0.21 -11.48
N TYR A 73 6.05 0.46 -11.20
CA TYR A 73 6.29 1.83 -11.62
C TYR A 73 7.78 2.13 -11.77
N ARG A 74 8.09 3.21 -12.48
CA ARG A 74 9.41 3.81 -12.61
C ARG A 74 9.27 5.33 -12.39
N TYR A 75 10.20 5.89 -11.64
CA TYR A 75 10.29 7.31 -11.36
C TYR A 75 11.68 7.80 -11.75
N ASN A 76 11.73 8.72 -12.71
CA ASN A 76 12.96 9.36 -13.17
C ASN A 76 12.87 10.87 -12.92
N PRO A 77 13.63 11.43 -11.98
CA PRO A 77 13.60 12.86 -11.65
C PRO A 77 14.08 13.76 -12.78
N GLU A 78 14.97 13.30 -13.69
CA GLU A 78 15.41 14.10 -14.85
C GLU A 78 14.25 14.54 -15.76
N LEU A 79 13.13 13.81 -15.73
CA LEU A 79 11.95 14.18 -16.52
C LEU A 79 11.32 15.48 -16.04
N ILE A 80 11.51 15.85 -14.77
CA ILE A 80 11.01 17.12 -14.21
C ILE A 80 11.69 18.31 -14.92
N GLU A 81 13.01 18.24 -15.10
CA GLU A 81 13.77 19.29 -15.81
C GLU A 81 13.33 19.43 -17.27
N LYS A 82 12.83 18.34 -17.85
CA LYS A 82 12.30 18.28 -19.21
C LYS A 82 10.79 18.64 -19.29
N ASN A 83 10.19 19.17 -18.22
CA ASN A 83 8.77 19.46 -18.09
C ASN A 83 7.87 18.24 -18.40
N LYS A 84 8.33 17.04 -18.06
CA LYS A 84 7.58 15.79 -18.23
C LYS A 84 7.23 15.18 -16.86
N VAL A 85 6.16 14.38 -16.84
CA VAL A 85 5.76 13.64 -15.62
C VAL A 85 6.86 12.64 -15.28
N PRO A 86 7.47 12.73 -14.08
CA PRO A 86 8.59 11.88 -13.67
C PRO A 86 8.19 10.43 -13.43
N MET A 87 6.92 10.17 -13.13
CA MET A 87 6.42 8.85 -12.78
C MET A 87 5.72 8.17 -13.94
N THR A 88 6.14 6.94 -14.21
CA THR A 88 5.48 6.04 -15.16
C THR A 88 4.89 4.86 -14.39
N LEU A 89 3.58 4.69 -14.48
CA LEU A 89 2.88 3.53 -13.94
C LEU A 89 2.82 2.44 -15.02
N ASP A 90 3.54 1.35 -14.81
CA ASP A 90 3.73 0.29 -15.82
C ASP A 90 2.58 -0.73 -15.87
N TYR A 91 1.81 -0.88 -14.78
CA TYR A 91 0.59 -1.68 -14.75
C TYR A 91 -0.60 -0.83 -14.30
N LYS A 92 -1.67 -0.79 -15.10
CA LYS A 92 -2.74 0.21 -14.97
C LYS A 92 -4.15 -0.38 -14.74
N LYS A 93 -4.26 -1.70 -14.61
CA LYS A 93 -5.55 -2.38 -14.48
C LYS A 93 -5.52 -3.47 -13.40
N PRO A 94 -5.17 -3.13 -12.15
CA PRO A 94 -5.26 -4.09 -11.08
C PRO A 94 -6.73 -4.44 -10.79
N ASP A 95 -6.96 -5.71 -10.49
CA ASP A 95 -8.25 -6.20 -10.00
C ASP A 95 -8.13 -6.45 -8.50
N PHE A 96 -8.51 -5.46 -7.71
CA PHE A 96 -8.44 -5.52 -6.26
C PHE A 96 -9.38 -6.55 -5.64
N SER A 97 -10.41 -7.02 -6.36
CA SER A 97 -11.33 -8.05 -5.87
C SER A 97 -10.64 -9.39 -5.69
N THR A 98 -9.58 -9.66 -6.45
CA THR A 98 -8.80 -10.90 -6.40
C THR A 98 -7.71 -10.89 -5.31
N MET A 99 -7.48 -9.74 -4.66
CA MET A 99 -6.41 -9.61 -3.65
C MET A 99 -6.61 -10.49 -2.42
N PRO A 100 -7.80 -10.64 -1.83
CA PRO A 100 -7.99 -11.55 -0.70
C PRO A 100 -7.62 -12.99 -1.02
N ASP A 101 -7.97 -13.46 -2.21
CA ASP A 101 -7.66 -14.83 -2.67
C ASP A 101 -6.15 -14.99 -2.90
N PHE A 102 -5.48 -13.98 -3.45
CA PHE A 102 -4.03 -13.95 -3.55
C PHE A 102 -3.37 -14.03 -2.16
N MET A 103 -3.87 -13.28 -1.18
CA MET A 103 -3.33 -13.29 0.19
C MET A 103 -3.50 -14.66 0.86
N ARG A 104 -4.65 -15.31 0.72
CA ARG A 104 -4.93 -16.63 1.30
C ARG A 104 -4.01 -17.74 0.79
N LYS A 105 -3.43 -17.59 -0.39
CA LYS A 105 -2.42 -18.53 -0.93
C LYS A 105 -1.09 -18.48 -0.19
N GLN A 106 -0.85 -17.47 0.62
CA GLN A 106 0.40 -17.32 1.37
C GLN A 106 0.19 -17.71 2.83
N VAL A 107 1.00 -18.63 3.35
CA VAL A 107 0.88 -19.19 4.70
C VAL A 107 0.85 -18.10 5.77
N ARG A 108 1.61 -17.03 5.61
CA ARG A 108 1.64 -15.88 6.55
C ARG A 108 0.25 -15.23 6.76
N PHE A 109 -0.61 -15.22 5.74
CA PHE A 109 -1.94 -14.66 5.84
C PHE A 109 -2.98 -15.72 6.21
N SER A 110 -2.89 -16.93 5.64
CA SER A 110 -3.79 -18.04 5.99
C SER A 110 -3.61 -18.50 7.44
N SER A 111 -2.40 -18.42 8.00
CA SER A 111 -2.18 -18.69 9.43
C SER A 111 -2.92 -17.70 10.33
N LEU A 112 -2.97 -16.41 9.95
CA LEU A 112 -3.75 -15.42 10.67
C LEU A 112 -5.26 -15.70 10.57
N GLU A 113 -5.75 -16.06 9.38
CA GLU A 113 -7.16 -16.42 9.18
C GLU A 113 -7.56 -17.64 10.00
N ASN A 114 -6.70 -18.65 10.08
CA ASN A 114 -6.93 -19.85 10.90
C ASN A 114 -6.93 -19.55 12.41
N ALA A 115 -6.03 -18.67 12.87
CA ALA A 115 -5.91 -18.35 14.30
C ALA A 115 -6.98 -17.34 14.76
N HIS A 116 -7.33 -16.37 13.93
CA HIS A 116 -8.21 -15.26 14.27
C HIS A 116 -9.11 -14.85 13.07
N PRO A 117 -10.14 -15.65 12.69
CA PRO A 117 -10.92 -15.44 11.46
C PRO A 117 -11.55 -14.05 11.35
N GLN A 118 -12.23 -13.60 12.40
CA GLN A 118 -12.91 -12.31 12.40
C GLN A 118 -11.96 -11.11 12.31
N LEU A 119 -10.76 -11.24 12.90
CA LEU A 119 -9.73 -10.21 12.81
C LEU A 119 -9.09 -10.22 11.41
N ALA A 120 -8.84 -11.39 10.86
CA ALA A 120 -8.26 -11.55 9.53
C ALA A 120 -9.12 -10.92 8.45
N GLU A 121 -10.44 -11.14 8.49
CA GLU A 121 -11.38 -10.53 7.54
C GLU A 121 -11.28 -9.01 7.53
N LYS A 122 -11.38 -8.38 8.70
CA LYS A 122 -11.23 -6.91 8.84
C LYS A 122 -9.87 -6.40 8.34
N LEU A 123 -8.80 -7.15 8.61
CA LEU A 123 -7.46 -6.78 8.17
C LEU A 123 -7.29 -6.95 6.65
N PHE A 124 -7.93 -7.95 6.04
CA PHE A 124 -7.91 -8.15 4.60
C PHE A 124 -8.66 -7.03 3.89
N GLU A 125 -9.87 -6.67 4.34
CA GLU A 125 -10.61 -5.53 3.81
C GLU A 125 -9.79 -4.23 3.90
N LYS A 126 -9.20 -3.97 5.07
CA LYS A 126 -8.33 -2.81 5.25
C LYS A 126 -7.12 -2.84 4.32
N THR A 127 -6.49 -4.00 4.14
CA THR A 127 -5.33 -4.16 3.24
C THR A 127 -5.71 -3.87 1.79
N VAL A 128 -6.87 -4.33 1.34
CA VAL A 128 -7.41 -4.04 0.00
C VAL A 128 -7.65 -2.54 -0.16
N HIS A 129 -8.31 -1.91 0.82
CA HIS A 129 -8.56 -0.47 0.80
C HIS A 129 -7.25 0.33 0.74
N ASP A 130 -6.28 -0.01 1.59
CA ASP A 130 -4.98 0.68 1.64
C ASP A 130 -4.17 0.48 0.35
N ALA A 131 -4.27 -0.70 -0.27
CA ALA A 131 -3.63 -0.98 -1.56
C ALA A 131 -4.26 -0.17 -2.69
N LYS A 132 -5.59 -0.07 -2.73
CA LYS A 132 -6.36 0.74 -3.68
C LYS A 132 -5.98 2.23 -3.54
N THR A 133 -5.97 2.75 -2.31
CA THR A 133 -5.58 4.13 -2.02
C THR A 133 -4.14 4.41 -2.47
N ARG A 134 -3.21 3.52 -2.13
CA ARG A 134 -1.80 3.64 -2.55
C ARG A 134 -1.64 3.62 -4.05
N PHE A 135 -2.38 2.76 -4.75
CA PHE A 135 -2.35 2.69 -6.21
C PHE A 135 -2.87 3.99 -6.85
N TYR A 136 -3.95 4.57 -6.34
CA TYR A 136 -4.48 5.83 -6.82
C TYR A 136 -3.53 7.00 -6.56
N ASN A 137 -2.81 6.99 -5.45
CA ASN A 137 -1.75 7.98 -5.21
C ASN A 137 -0.64 7.87 -6.26
N TYR A 138 -0.24 6.67 -6.66
CA TYR A 138 0.71 6.48 -7.75
C TYR A 138 0.12 6.94 -9.10
N ALA A 139 -1.14 6.66 -9.35
CA ALA A 139 -1.84 7.11 -10.56
C ALA A 139 -1.92 8.65 -10.64
N SER A 140 -2.13 9.32 -9.51
CA SER A 140 -2.11 10.77 -9.40
C SER A 140 -0.73 11.33 -9.73
N LEU A 141 0.33 10.77 -9.12
CA LEU A 141 1.71 11.17 -9.41
C LEU A 141 2.11 10.94 -10.87
N ALA A 142 1.52 9.95 -11.52
CA ALA A 142 1.69 9.68 -12.94
C ALA A 142 0.82 10.55 -13.87
N GLY A 143 0.01 11.47 -13.31
CA GLY A 143 -0.93 12.29 -14.09
C GLY A 143 -2.02 11.49 -14.80
N GLN A 144 -2.39 10.32 -14.30
CA GLN A 144 -3.31 9.38 -14.94
C GLN A 144 -4.52 9.01 -14.07
N LEU A 145 -4.74 9.70 -12.96
CA LEU A 145 -5.75 9.33 -11.95
C LEU A 145 -7.15 9.20 -12.57
N ASP A 146 -7.62 10.20 -13.30
CA ASP A 146 -8.99 10.20 -13.86
C ASP A 146 -9.18 9.11 -14.91
N LYS A 147 -8.17 8.88 -15.75
CA LYS A 147 -8.20 7.82 -16.76
C LYS A 147 -8.21 6.43 -16.15
N ILE A 148 -7.56 6.25 -15.01
CA ILE A 148 -7.46 4.98 -14.31
C ILE A 148 -8.72 4.72 -13.48
N LYS A 149 -9.23 5.71 -12.76
CA LYS A 149 -10.49 5.61 -12.01
C LYS A 149 -11.64 5.22 -12.93
N ALA A 150 -11.78 5.89 -14.06
CA ALA A 150 -12.82 5.57 -15.04
C ALA A 150 -12.75 4.14 -15.61
N LYS A 151 -11.61 3.46 -15.50
CA LYS A 151 -11.43 2.07 -15.96
C LYS A 151 -11.61 1.02 -14.87
N ILE A 152 -11.39 1.36 -13.64
CA ILE A 152 -11.43 0.44 -12.49
C ILE A 152 -12.77 0.56 -11.75
N GLU A 153 -13.33 1.77 -11.67
CA GLU A 153 -14.62 2.03 -11.00
C GLU A 153 -15.66 2.41 -12.06
N PRO A 154 -16.62 1.56 -12.40
CA PRO A 154 -17.82 1.99 -13.11
C PRO A 154 -18.60 2.98 -12.22
N ALA A 155 -19.32 3.92 -12.85
CA ALA A 155 -19.84 5.18 -12.32
C ALA A 155 -20.64 5.17 -10.99
N GLU A 156 -20.94 4.02 -10.41
CA GLU A 156 -21.82 3.89 -9.24
C GLU A 156 -21.14 4.03 -7.86
N GLU A 157 -19.78 3.97 -7.80
CA GLU A 157 -19.07 4.06 -6.51
C GLU A 157 -18.50 5.47 -6.17
N LYS A 158 -18.85 6.50 -6.92
CA LYS A 158 -18.28 7.84 -6.72
C LYS A 158 -18.70 8.56 -5.44
N GLU A 159 -19.69 8.05 -4.71
CA GLU A 159 -20.30 8.75 -3.57
C GLU A 159 -19.67 8.44 -2.19
N THR A 160 -18.83 7.42 -2.06
CA THR A 160 -18.32 6.96 -0.75
C THR A 160 -16.89 7.40 -0.41
N LEU A 161 -16.14 8.02 -1.32
CA LEU A 161 -14.71 8.36 -1.11
C LEU A 161 -14.43 9.76 -0.57
N GLU A 162 -15.44 10.61 -0.33
CA GLU A 162 -15.22 12.02 0.06
C GLU A 162 -15.14 12.32 1.55
N LYS A 163 -15.24 11.36 2.44
CA LYS A 163 -15.08 11.65 3.88
C LYS A 163 -13.97 10.85 4.50
N PRO A 164 -12.85 11.48 4.92
CA PRO A 164 -11.93 10.83 5.82
C PRO A 164 -12.69 10.58 7.13
N VAL A 165 -12.90 9.32 7.47
CA VAL A 165 -13.42 8.92 8.77
C VAL A 165 -12.37 9.37 9.81
N ARG A 166 -12.58 10.56 10.36
CA ARG A 166 -11.98 10.92 11.63
C ARG A 166 -12.68 10.08 12.69
N GLU A 167 -12.14 8.92 12.97
CA GLU A 167 -12.47 8.21 14.21
C GLU A 167 -12.28 9.21 15.36
N LYS A 168 -13.38 9.64 15.93
CA LYS A 168 -13.37 10.27 17.24
C LYS A 168 -12.80 9.20 18.17
N ARG A 169 -11.54 9.35 18.57
CA ARG A 169 -11.02 8.63 19.72
C ARG A 169 -11.92 8.99 20.88
N GLU A 170 -12.86 8.11 21.20
CA GLU A 170 -13.56 8.15 22.46
C GLU A 170 -12.49 8.06 23.54
N LYS A 171 -12.30 9.16 24.25
CA LYS A 171 -11.50 9.15 25.47
C LYS A 171 -12.21 8.21 26.42
N LYS A 172 -11.78 6.97 26.51
CA LYS A 172 -12.13 6.10 27.64
C LYS A 172 -11.76 6.90 28.88
N SER A 173 -12.77 7.36 29.62
CA SER A 173 -12.58 7.97 30.93
C SER A 173 -11.95 6.89 31.80
N ASP A 174 -10.76 7.12 32.27
CA ASP A 174 -10.09 6.26 33.25
C ASP A 174 -10.77 6.51 34.60
N PRO A 175 -11.57 5.57 35.13
CA PRO A 175 -12.32 5.77 36.38
C PRO A 175 -11.40 6.03 37.58
N GLU A 176 -10.17 5.52 37.57
CA GLU A 176 -9.16 5.83 38.61
C GLU A 176 -8.66 7.27 38.52
N ALA A 177 -8.50 7.82 37.32
CA ALA A 177 -8.08 9.20 37.17
C ALA A 177 -9.17 10.18 37.61
N GLU A 178 -10.44 9.86 37.40
CA GLU A 178 -11.58 10.64 37.92
C GLU A 178 -11.67 10.57 39.45
N ALA A 179 -11.51 9.42 40.05
CA ALA A 179 -11.50 9.26 41.51
C ALA A 179 -10.35 10.04 42.16
N ARG A 180 -9.15 10.01 41.57
CA ARG A 180 -7.99 10.81 42.05
C ARG A 180 -8.21 12.31 41.93
N ARG A 181 -8.90 12.78 40.88
CA ARG A 181 -9.28 14.21 40.73
C ARG A 181 -10.36 14.63 41.74
N ALA A 182 -11.32 13.78 42.02
CA ALA A 182 -12.34 14.03 43.06
C ALA A 182 -11.73 14.11 44.45
N ALA A 183 -10.84 13.19 44.83
CA ALA A 183 -10.14 13.21 46.11
C ALA A 183 -9.29 14.49 46.31
N ARG A 184 -8.55 14.91 45.28
CA ARG A 184 -7.77 16.19 45.34
C ARG A 184 -8.66 17.43 45.44
N ARG A 185 -9.87 17.41 44.86
CA ARG A 185 -10.83 18.55 45.04
C ARG A 185 -11.39 18.59 46.46
N ALA A 186 -11.71 17.44 47.07
CA ALA A 186 -12.18 17.34 48.44
C ALA A 186 -11.12 17.82 49.44
N GLU A 187 -9.85 17.44 49.27
CA GLU A 187 -8.74 17.84 50.12
C GLU A 187 -8.45 19.37 50.01
N ARG A 188 -8.54 19.95 48.82
CA ARG A 188 -8.42 21.40 48.64
C ARG A 188 -9.59 22.19 49.27
N ALA A 189 -10.81 21.61 49.27
CA ALA A 189 -11.95 22.24 49.92
C ALA A 189 -11.84 22.22 51.45
N ALA A 190 -11.29 21.14 52.03
CA ALA A 190 -11.06 21.00 53.46
C ALA A 190 -9.97 21.96 54.00
N ARG A 191 -8.96 22.29 53.19
CA ARG A 191 -7.90 23.26 53.58
C ARG A 191 -8.30 24.74 53.47
N ARG A 192 -9.52 25.04 52.99
CA ARG A 192 -10.05 26.42 52.86
C ARG A 192 -11.07 26.80 53.96
N LYS A 193 -11.33 25.90 54.86
CA LYS A 193 -12.07 26.15 56.13
C LYS A 193 -11.10 26.22 57.27
#